data_49ed19caaf291a2e5b4f0e142a477a6c
#
_entry.id   49ed19caaf291a2e5b4f0e142a477a6c
#
_cell.length_a   1.000
_cell.length_b   1.000
_cell.length_c   1.000
_cell.angle_alpha   90.00
_cell.angle_beta   90.00
_cell.angle_gamma   90.00
#
_symmetry.space_group_name_H-M   'P 1'
#
loop_
_entity.id
_entity.type
_entity.pdbx_description
1 polymer ?
#
loop_
_entity_poly.entity_id
_entity_poly.type
_entity_poly.pdbx_seq_one_letter_code
_entity_poly.pdbx_strand_id
1 'polypeptide(L)'
;MDWRSISSRTSSWKLYSPKPIRILREYTRYRSKLVACKSSEKNRFQNAFTVCNVALDAVVSDMFGNSASSITDYLVTSDTFDPEYCTTLLQKSLKKKADTVVESIEGYQMTQEQKDRIVMVRSHLEFINNSISRLDEMLNNMTKSYENSIKLLCTIPGVDKSSAITIISEIGTDMSQFSNSKRLCCWAGLTPGNNESAGKKKSVRITRAGVYLKSALVQVAHATVKSDKFPYYKNKYERIYKRRGKKRAIIAIARMILTAIYYMFISGEEFNPLRSL
;
A
#
# COMPACT_ATOMS: atom_id res chain seq x y z
N MET A 1 -44.47 10.92 -9.41
CA MET A 1 -43.81 10.22 -8.29
C MET A 1 -42.63 11.05 -7.82
N ASP A 2 -42.75 11.59 -6.65
CA ASP A 2 -41.78 12.56 -6.10
C ASP A 2 -40.54 11.81 -5.57
N TRP A 3 -39.39 11.94 -6.25
CA TRP A 3 -38.14 11.30 -5.88
C TRP A 3 -37.59 11.72 -4.50
N ARG A 4 -38.18 12.78 -3.89
CA ARG A 4 -37.85 13.25 -2.53
C ARG A 4 -38.38 12.31 -1.44
N SER A 5 -39.36 11.47 -1.72
CA SER A 5 -39.90 10.52 -0.73
C SER A 5 -39.09 9.22 -0.55
N ILE A 6 -38.11 8.97 -1.42
CA ILE A 6 -37.18 7.79 -1.32
C ILE A 6 -36.02 8.04 -0.38
N SER A 7 -35.75 9.29 0.00
CA SER A 7 -34.56 9.64 0.81
C SER A 7 -34.66 9.32 2.31
N SER A 8 -35.86 8.97 2.82
CA SER A 8 -36.08 8.75 4.26
C SER A 8 -35.89 7.28 4.73
N ARG A 9 -35.59 6.33 3.83
CA ARG A 9 -35.33 4.93 4.16
C ARG A 9 -33.88 4.48 3.88
N THR A 10 -32.94 5.38 3.65
CA THR A 10 -31.53 5.00 3.53
C THR A 10 -30.95 4.85 4.93
N SER A 11 -30.67 3.60 5.28
CA SER A 11 -29.99 3.15 6.49
C SER A 11 -29.03 4.18 7.08
N SER A 12 -29.13 4.44 8.37
CA SER A 12 -28.32 5.30 9.24
C SER A 12 -26.80 4.97 9.28
N TRP A 13 -26.31 4.24 8.29
CA TRP A 13 -24.93 3.72 8.19
C TRP A 13 -24.09 4.38 7.09
N LYS A 14 -24.64 5.32 6.30
CA LYS A 14 -23.85 6.06 5.33
C LYS A 14 -23.12 7.20 6.03
N LEU A 15 -21.80 7.04 6.20
CA LEU A 15 -20.91 8.09 6.65
C LEU A 15 -21.01 9.28 5.68
N TYR A 16 -21.62 10.38 6.12
CA TYR A 16 -21.77 11.59 5.30
C TYR A 16 -20.53 12.48 5.49
N SER A 17 -19.41 12.07 4.90
CA SER A 17 -18.18 12.88 4.96
C SER A 17 -18.37 14.22 4.22
N PRO A 18 -17.82 15.33 4.72
CA PRO A 18 -17.83 16.63 4.04
C PRO A 18 -17.27 16.54 2.62
N LYS A 19 -17.73 17.43 1.72
CA LYS A 19 -17.32 17.42 0.31
C LYS A 19 -15.79 17.40 0.11
N PRO A 20 -14.96 18.18 0.85
CA PRO A 20 -13.50 18.13 0.73
C PRO A 20 -12.92 16.74 1.02
N ILE A 21 -13.41 16.06 2.07
CA ILE A 21 -12.97 14.70 2.43
C ILE A 21 -13.38 13.68 1.36
N ARG A 22 -14.57 13.85 0.74
CA ARG A 22 -14.99 12.95 -0.36
C ARG A 22 -14.09 13.08 -1.58
N ILE A 23 -13.76 14.31 -1.96
CA ILE A 23 -12.83 14.58 -3.07
C ILE A 23 -11.45 13.99 -2.74
N LEU A 24 -10.90 14.29 -1.55
CA LEU A 24 -9.63 13.74 -1.09
C LEU A 24 -9.61 12.21 -1.18
N ARG A 25 -10.71 11.55 -0.80
CA ARG A 25 -10.88 10.10 -0.87
C ARG A 25 -10.85 9.56 -2.30
N GLU A 26 -11.46 10.27 -3.24
CA GLU A 26 -11.42 9.88 -4.66
C GLU A 26 -9.98 9.88 -5.18
N TYR A 27 -9.21 10.93 -4.89
CA TYR A 27 -7.81 11.05 -5.30
C TYR A 27 -6.90 10.00 -4.64
N THR A 28 -7.03 9.78 -3.33
CA THR A 28 -6.23 8.76 -2.62
C THR A 28 -6.53 7.34 -3.12
N ARG A 29 -7.79 7.04 -3.40
CA ARG A 29 -8.20 5.74 -3.96
C ARG A 29 -7.72 5.57 -5.39
N TYR A 30 -7.75 6.63 -6.21
CA TYR A 30 -7.22 6.59 -7.57
C TYR A 30 -5.71 6.36 -7.55
N ARG A 31 -4.98 7.08 -6.70
CA ARG A 31 -3.55 6.83 -6.47
C ARG A 31 -3.25 5.38 -6.10
N SER A 32 -4.02 4.81 -5.18
CA SER A 32 -3.87 3.40 -4.78
C SER A 32 -4.06 2.44 -5.96
N LYS A 33 -5.00 2.72 -6.86
CA LYS A 33 -5.21 1.93 -8.09
C LYS A 33 -4.02 2.05 -9.03
N LEU A 34 -3.47 3.25 -9.22
CA LEU A 34 -2.27 3.44 -10.06
C LEU A 34 -1.05 2.72 -9.49
N VAL A 35 -0.86 2.71 -8.16
CA VAL A 35 0.21 1.93 -7.52
C VAL A 35 0.03 0.43 -7.77
N ALA A 36 -1.20 -0.09 -7.74
CA ALA A 36 -1.48 -1.48 -8.08
C ALA A 36 -1.21 -1.76 -9.58
N CYS A 37 -1.61 -0.85 -10.49
CA CYS A 37 -1.27 -0.94 -11.91
C CYS A 37 0.25 -0.95 -12.13
N LYS A 38 0.99 -0.06 -11.47
CA LYS A 38 2.45 -0.02 -11.52
C LYS A 38 3.07 -1.37 -11.15
N SER A 39 2.60 -2.00 -10.08
CA SER A 39 3.08 -3.32 -9.67
C SER A 39 2.79 -4.39 -10.71
N SER A 40 1.60 -4.34 -11.34
CA SER A 40 1.24 -5.27 -12.42
C SER A 40 2.11 -5.07 -13.65
N GLU A 41 2.42 -3.83 -14.03
CA GLU A 41 3.30 -3.54 -15.16
C GLU A 41 4.76 -3.94 -14.87
N LYS A 42 5.24 -3.75 -13.63
CA LYS A 42 6.55 -4.25 -13.22
C LYS A 42 6.65 -5.76 -13.39
N ASN A 43 5.64 -6.50 -12.99
CA ASN A 43 5.60 -7.96 -13.18
C ASN A 43 5.55 -8.34 -14.68
N ARG A 44 4.79 -7.59 -15.51
CA ARG A 44 4.77 -7.81 -16.96
C ARG A 44 6.14 -7.57 -17.60
N PHE A 45 6.84 -6.53 -17.16
CA PHE A 45 8.20 -6.24 -17.61
C PHE A 45 9.16 -7.39 -17.27
N GLN A 46 9.19 -7.86 -16.03
CA GLN A 46 10.01 -9.00 -15.63
C GLN A 46 9.68 -10.26 -16.43
N ASN A 47 8.38 -10.60 -16.53
CA ASN A 47 7.94 -11.77 -17.29
C ASN A 47 8.30 -11.70 -18.78
N ALA A 48 8.32 -10.48 -19.37
CA ALA A 48 8.70 -10.32 -20.77
C ALA A 48 10.18 -10.69 -20.99
N PHE A 49 11.07 -10.37 -20.08
CA PHE A 49 12.47 -10.81 -20.14
C PHE A 49 12.62 -12.30 -19.85
N THR A 50 11.90 -12.83 -18.88
CA THR A 50 11.95 -14.28 -18.56
C THR A 50 11.54 -15.14 -19.77
N VAL A 51 10.53 -14.73 -20.54
CA VAL A 51 10.11 -15.41 -21.78
C VAL A 51 11.19 -15.37 -22.86
N CYS A 52 12.08 -14.37 -22.83
CA CYS A 52 13.22 -14.26 -23.73
C CYS A 52 14.48 -14.97 -23.22
N ASN A 53 14.34 -15.84 -22.21
CA ASN A 53 15.45 -16.55 -21.55
C ASN A 53 16.45 -15.62 -20.85
N VAL A 54 15.98 -14.47 -20.35
CA VAL A 54 16.78 -13.56 -19.52
C VAL A 54 16.38 -13.72 -18.05
N ALA A 55 17.27 -14.30 -17.24
CA ALA A 55 17.04 -14.56 -15.81
C ALA A 55 17.68 -13.50 -14.90
N LEU A 56 17.78 -12.25 -15.37
CA LEU A 56 18.44 -11.16 -14.65
C LEU A 56 17.78 -10.87 -13.28
N ASP A 57 16.47 -11.09 -13.15
CA ASP A 57 15.70 -10.91 -11.91
C ASP A 57 16.11 -11.91 -10.79
N ALA A 58 16.74 -13.02 -11.12
CA ALA A 58 17.30 -13.96 -10.15
C ALA A 58 18.62 -13.45 -9.52
N VAL A 59 19.34 -12.55 -10.22
CA VAL A 59 20.65 -12.04 -9.80
C VAL A 59 20.57 -10.65 -9.16
N VAL A 60 19.70 -9.79 -9.69
CA VAL A 60 19.50 -8.42 -9.20
C VAL A 60 18.35 -8.34 -8.21
N SER A 61 18.48 -7.49 -7.20
CA SER A 61 17.42 -7.26 -6.22
C SER A 61 16.26 -6.39 -6.76
N ASP A 62 16.53 -5.56 -7.77
CA ASP A 62 15.53 -4.70 -8.42
C ASP A 62 15.87 -4.55 -9.92
N MET A 63 14.98 -5.04 -10.76
CA MET A 63 15.06 -4.92 -12.23
C MET A 63 14.97 -3.47 -12.75
N PHE A 64 14.56 -2.54 -11.88
CA PHE A 64 14.45 -1.11 -12.18
C PHE A 64 15.57 -0.27 -11.54
N GLY A 65 16.55 -0.93 -10.92
CA GLY A 65 17.78 -0.28 -10.45
C GLY A 65 18.69 0.13 -11.61
N ASN A 66 19.60 1.08 -11.39
CA ASN A 66 20.40 1.70 -12.46
C ASN A 66 21.11 0.68 -13.37
N SER A 67 21.85 -0.29 -12.81
CA SER A 67 22.54 -1.30 -13.63
C SER A 67 21.57 -2.19 -14.40
N ALA A 68 20.52 -2.71 -13.74
CA ALA A 68 19.54 -3.56 -14.41
C ALA A 68 18.77 -2.80 -15.51
N SER A 69 18.44 -1.53 -15.27
CA SER A 69 17.83 -0.66 -16.27
C SER A 69 18.73 -0.49 -17.49
N SER A 70 20.03 -0.16 -17.29
CA SER A 70 21.00 -0.02 -18.39
C SER A 70 21.17 -1.32 -19.17
N ILE A 71 21.22 -2.47 -18.48
CA ILE A 71 21.31 -3.79 -19.14
C ILE A 71 20.04 -4.07 -19.95
N THR A 72 18.86 -3.86 -19.37
CA THR A 72 17.59 -4.10 -20.09
C THR A 72 17.42 -3.17 -21.29
N ASP A 73 17.92 -1.92 -21.22
CA ASP A 73 17.97 -1.00 -22.36
C ASP A 73 18.89 -1.51 -23.45
N TYR A 74 20.07 -1.97 -23.07
CA TYR A 74 21.03 -2.54 -24.00
C TYR A 74 20.45 -3.77 -24.73
N LEU A 75 19.84 -4.71 -24.00
CA LEU A 75 19.25 -5.92 -24.58
C LEU A 75 18.10 -5.64 -25.56
N VAL A 76 17.34 -4.57 -25.33
CA VAL A 76 16.24 -4.17 -26.23
C VAL A 76 16.74 -3.46 -27.48
N THR A 77 17.84 -2.70 -27.38
CA THR A 77 18.38 -1.90 -28.49
C THR A 77 19.40 -2.63 -29.34
N SER A 78 20.07 -3.64 -28.80
CA SER A 78 21.11 -4.39 -29.48
C SER A 78 20.56 -5.66 -30.13
N ASP A 79 21.15 -6.05 -31.27
CA ASP A 79 20.80 -7.32 -31.93
C ASP A 79 21.72 -8.48 -31.51
N THR A 80 22.89 -8.14 -30.98
CA THR A 80 23.88 -9.12 -30.52
C THR A 80 24.26 -8.83 -29.07
N PHE A 81 24.50 -9.88 -28.30
CA PHE A 81 24.95 -9.75 -26.92
C PHE A 81 26.49 -9.70 -26.86
N ASP A 82 27.01 -8.64 -26.25
CA ASP A 82 28.42 -8.47 -25.94
C ASP A 82 28.60 -8.55 -24.41
N PRO A 83 29.21 -9.64 -23.88
CA PRO A 83 29.46 -9.80 -22.46
C PRO A 83 30.37 -8.73 -21.85
N GLU A 84 31.40 -8.28 -22.59
CA GLU A 84 32.33 -7.27 -22.09
C GLU A 84 31.61 -5.92 -21.92
N TYR A 85 30.86 -5.52 -22.93
CA TYR A 85 30.06 -4.30 -22.84
C TYR A 85 29.03 -4.37 -21.70
N CYS A 86 28.36 -5.52 -21.53
CA CYS A 86 27.41 -5.73 -20.45
C CYS A 86 28.04 -5.48 -19.07
N THR A 87 29.28 -5.93 -18.86
CA THR A 87 29.99 -5.73 -17.59
C THR A 87 30.29 -4.27 -17.30
N THR A 88 30.48 -3.43 -18.32
CA THR A 88 30.69 -1.98 -18.17
C THR A 88 29.48 -1.25 -17.59
N LEU A 89 28.27 -1.78 -17.83
CA LEU A 89 27.00 -1.21 -17.33
C LEU A 89 26.77 -1.45 -15.84
N LEU A 90 27.55 -2.34 -15.23
CA LEU A 90 27.40 -2.72 -13.84
C LEU A 90 27.96 -1.66 -12.89
N GLN A 91 27.23 -1.38 -11.83
CA GLN A 91 27.58 -0.40 -10.82
C GLN A 91 27.69 -1.03 -9.42
N LYS A 92 28.54 -0.44 -8.57
CA LYS A 92 28.67 -0.77 -7.14
C LYS A 92 28.79 -2.29 -6.87
N SER A 93 27.88 -2.82 -6.08
CA SER A 93 27.92 -4.22 -5.63
C SER A 93 27.70 -5.23 -6.74
N LEU A 94 27.02 -4.86 -7.85
CA LEU A 94 26.80 -5.76 -8.97
C LEU A 94 28.07 -6.05 -9.77
N LYS A 95 29.09 -5.16 -9.73
CA LYS A 95 30.40 -5.46 -10.34
C LYS A 95 31.03 -6.75 -9.81
N LYS A 96 30.79 -7.07 -8.54
CA LYS A 96 31.29 -8.31 -7.92
C LYS A 96 30.56 -9.57 -8.41
N LYS A 97 29.46 -9.41 -9.11
CA LYS A 97 28.62 -10.48 -9.65
C LYS A 97 28.58 -10.45 -11.19
N ALA A 98 29.59 -9.84 -11.83
CA ALA A 98 29.62 -9.65 -13.28
C ALA A 98 29.40 -10.96 -14.05
N ASP A 99 30.15 -12.00 -13.71
CA ASP A 99 30.05 -13.31 -14.36
C ASP A 99 28.64 -13.91 -14.22
N THR A 100 28.04 -13.84 -13.02
CA THR A 100 26.68 -14.35 -12.78
C THR A 100 25.64 -13.52 -13.54
N VAL A 101 25.85 -12.22 -13.74
CA VAL A 101 24.96 -11.38 -14.54
C VAL A 101 25.07 -11.76 -16.02
N VAL A 102 26.27 -11.93 -16.55
CA VAL A 102 26.49 -12.38 -17.93
C VAL A 102 25.87 -13.75 -18.17
N GLU A 103 26.12 -14.72 -17.28
CA GLU A 103 25.54 -16.06 -17.34
C GLU A 103 24.00 -16.04 -17.32
N SER A 104 23.38 -15.11 -16.58
CA SER A 104 21.92 -14.99 -16.52
C SER A 104 21.28 -14.45 -17.80
N ILE A 105 22.08 -13.98 -18.74
CA ILE A 105 21.65 -13.38 -20.02
C ILE A 105 22.14 -14.21 -21.20
N GLU A 106 23.23 -14.96 -21.03
CA GLU A 106 23.85 -15.75 -22.10
C GLU A 106 22.85 -16.71 -22.76
N GLY A 107 22.80 -16.70 -24.09
CA GLY A 107 21.85 -17.52 -24.86
C GLY A 107 20.42 -16.97 -24.92
N TYR A 108 20.19 -15.71 -24.52
CA TYR A 108 18.89 -15.10 -24.70
C TYR A 108 18.54 -14.98 -26.20
N GLN A 109 17.25 -15.09 -26.48
CA GLN A 109 16.71 -14.85 -27.82
C GLN A 109 15.53 -13.89 -27.70
N MET A 110 15.54 -12.83 -28.48
CA MET A 110 14.50 -11.82 -28.45
C MET A 110 14.13 -11.41 -29.88
N THR A 111 12.87 -11.66 -30.25
CA THR A 111 12.34 -11.20 -31.53
C THR A 111 12.02 -9.70 -31.48
N GLN A 112 11.84 -9.07 -32.66
CA GLN A 112 11.49 -7.65 -32.71
C GLN A 112 10.16 -7.37 -32.01
N GLU A 113 9.17 -8.24 -32.14
CA GLU A 113 7.86 -8.09 -31.49
C GLU A 113 7.97 -8.16 -29.96
N GLN A 114 8.92 -8.96 -29.43
CA GLN A 114 9.21 -9.04 -28.00
C GLN A 114 9.89 -7.75 -27.51
N LYS A 115 10.85 -7.21 -28.26
CA LYS A 115 11.46 -5.89 -28.00
C LYS A 115 10.41 -4.78 -27.97
N ASP A 116 9.55 -4.71 -28.98
CA ASP A 116 8.48 -3.73 -29.09
C ASP A 116 7.50 -3.80 -27.90
N ARG A 117 7.16 -5.03 -27.48
CA ARG A 117 6.33 -5.25 -26.29
C ARG A 117 6.98 -4.73 -25.03
N ILE A 118 8.29 -4.95 -24.83
CA ILE A 118 9.03 -4.46 -23.66
C ILE A 118 9.05 -2.92 -23.65
N VAL A 119 9.32 -2.31 -24.79
CA VAL A 119 9.27 -0.83 -24.95
C VAL A 119 7.89 -0.28 -24.59
N MET A 120 6.82 -0.93 -25.07
CA MET A 120 5.45 -0.51 -24.77
C MET A 120 5.14 -0.60 -23.27
N VAL A 121 5.50 -1.69 -22.59
CA VAL A 121 5.32 -1.86 -21.14
C VAL A 121 6.11 -0.81 -20.37
N ARG A 122 7.32 -0.48 -20.80
CA ARG A 122 8.17 0.55 -20.19
C ARG A 122 7.54 1.94 -20.29
N SER A 123 7.11 2.32 -21.49
CA SER A 123 6.42 3.60 -21.72
C SER A 123 5.18 3.74 -20.84
N HIS A 124 4.41 2.65 -20.68
CA HIS A 124 3.25 2.64 -19.79
C HIS A 124 3.64 2.78 -18.31
N LEU A 125 4.75 2.15 -17.88
CA LEU A 125 5.29 2.34 -16.52
C LEU A 125 5.68 3.80 -16.26
N GLU A 126 6.34 4.45 -17.20
CA GLU A 126 6.71 5.88 -17.12
C GLU A 126 5.47 6.76 -17.02
N PHE A 127 4.46 6.52 -17.84
CA PHE A 127 3.19 7.24 -17.78
C PHE A 127 2.52 7.10 -16.41
N ILE A 128 2.48 5.87 -15.86
CA ILE A 128 1.91 5.62 -14.53
C ILE A 128 2.73 6.35 -13.44
N ASN A 129 4.06 6.33 -13.51
CA ASN A 129 4.92 7.04 -12.55
C ASN A 129 4.65 8.54 -12.56
N ASN A 130 4.59 9.15 -13.73
CA ASN A 130 4.29 10.58 -13.91
C ASN A 130 2.90 10.91 -13.38
N SER A 131 1.92 10.06 -13.63
CA SER A 131 0.55 10.22 -13.11
C SER A 131 0.50 10.15 -11.58
N ILE A 132 1.25 9.23 -10.96
CA ILE A 132 1.35 9.14 -9.49
C ILE A 132 2.01 10.40 -8.93
N SER A 133 3.11 10.89 -9.51
CA SER A 133 3.79 12.10 -9.06
C SER A 133 2.88 13.31 -9.11
N ARG A 134 2.12 13.48 -10.20
CA ARG A 134 1.13 14.55 -10.34
C ARG A 134 0.02 14.47 -9.31
N LEU A 135 -0.48 13.26 -9.02
CA LEU A 135 -1.47 13.05 -7.95
C LEU A 135 -0.90 13.38 -6.57
N ASP A 136 0.36 13.06 -6.31
CA ASP A 136 1.03 13.38 -5.04
C ASP A 136 1.14 14.89 -4.81
N GLU A 137 1.43 15.68 -5.85
CA GLU A 137 1.41 17.15 -5.79
C GLU A 137 0.00 17.68 -5.49
N MET A 138 -1.03 17.16 -6.17
CA MET A 138 -2.41 17.55 -5.94
C MET A 138 -2.85 17.20 -4.51
N LEU A 139 -2.54 16.00 -4.02
CA LEU A 139 -2.83 15.55 -2.66
C LEU A 139 -2.13 16.43 -1.62
N ASN A 140 -0.86 16.80 -1.83
CA ASN A 140 -0.13 17.71 -0.95
C ASN A 140 -0.81 19.08 -0.85
N ASN A 141 -1.31 19.62 -1.96
CA ASN A 141 -2.03 20.90 -1.96
C ASN A 141 -3.38 20.78 -1.23
N MET A 142 -4.15 19.73 -1.48
CA MET A 142 -5.46 19.51 -0.87
C MET A 142 -5.37 19.26 0.65
N THR A 143 -4.24 18.73 1.13
CA THR A 143 -4.07 18.35 2.54
C THR A 143 -3.46 19.44 3.40
N LYS A 144 -3.16 20.63 2.88
CA LYS A 144 -2.63 21.78 3.65
C LYS A 144 -3.51 22.13 4.86
N SER A 145 -4.83 22.08 4.70
CA SER A 145 -5.79 22.34 5.80
C SER A 145 -5.83 21.25 6.87
N TYR A 146 -5.26 20.08 6.61
CA TYR A 146 -5.20 18.94 7.53
C TYR A 146 -3.80 18.70 8.09
N GLU A 147 -2.86 19.64 7.92
CA GLU A 147 -1.45 19.44 8.28
C GLU A 147 -1.26 19.11 9.77
N ASN A 148 -1.99 19.77 10.66
CA ASN A 148 -1.94 19.46 12.09
C ASN A 148 -2.43 18.04 12.39
N SER A 149 -3.50 17.61 11.74
CA SER A 149 -4.02 16.24 11.87
C SER A 149 -3.06 15.21 11.30
N ILE A 150 -2.39 15.53 10.21
CA ILE A 150 -1.35 14.66 9.61
C ILE A 150 -0.15 14.54 10.57
N LYS A 151 0.36 15.67 11.10
CA LYS A 151 1.45 15.67 12.08
C LYS A 151 1.08 14.83 13.30
N LEU A 152 -0.14 15.01 13.81
CA LEU A 152 -0.66 14.24 14.93
C LEU A 152 -0.61 12.73 14.64
N LEU A 153 -1.13 12.27 13.51
CA LEU A 153 -1.10 10.85 13.14
C LEU A 153 0.33 10.31 12.94
N CYS A 154 1.26 11.12 12.45
CA CYS A 154 2.66 10.73 12.25
C CYS A 154 3.42 10.50 13.59
N THR A 155 2.86 10.86 14.74
CA THR A 155 3.40 10.48 16.05
C THR A 155 3.22 8.99 16.33
N ILE A 156 2.29 8.31 15.64
CA ILE A 156 2.10 6.86 15.75
C ILE A 156 3.25 6.17 15.01
N PRO A 157 3.99 5.25 15.64
CA PRO A 157 5.05 4.49 15.00
C PRO A 157 4.54 3.75 13.75
N GLY A 158 5.23 3.92 12.62
CA GLY A 158 4.87 3.28 11.36
C GLY A 158 3.81 4.03 10.53
N VAL A 159 3.30 5.17 11.01
CA VAL A 159 2.48 6.07 10.21
C VAL A 159 3.37 7.11 9.56
N ASP A 160 3.43 7.10 8.24
CA ASP A 160 4.02 8.15 7.41
C ASP A 160 2.96 9.13 6.89
N LYS A 161 3.40 10.20 6.25
CA LYS A 161 2.51 11.23 5.69
C LYS A 161 1.48 10.62 4.72
N SER A 162 1.88 9.67 3.88
CA SER A 162 0.99 9.06 2.90
C SER A 162 -0.10 8.20 3.56
N SER A 163 0.27 7.42 4.57
CA SER A 163 -0.68 6.64 5.38
C SER A 163 -1.63 7.55 6.15
N ALA A 164 -1.12 8.65 6.75
CA ALA A 164 -1.94 9.64 7.46
C ALA A 164 -2.98 10.27 6.53
N ILE A 165 -2.58 10.69 5.32
CA ILE A 165 -3.49 11.23 4.30
C ILE A 165 -4.55 10.20 3.92
N THR A 166 -4.17 8.94 3.71
CA THR A 166 -5.10 7.87 3.38
C THR A 166 -6.10 7.65 4.51
N ILE A 167 -5.65 7.63 5.77
CA ILE A 167 -6.53 7.48 6.94
C ILE A 167 -7.52 8.64 7.01
N ILE A 168 -7.04 9.90 6.94
CA ILE A 168 -7.90 11.10 6.98
C ILE A 168 -8.90 11.09 5.82
N SER A 169 -8.49 10.70 4.62
CA SER A 169 -9.39 10.63 3.47
C SER A 169 -10.55 9.65 3.65
N GLU A 170 -10.31 8.55 4.38
CA GLU A 170 -11.33 7.52 4.60
C GLU A 170 -12.26 7.85 5.78
N ILE A 171 -11.74 8.34 6.92
CA ILE A 171 -12.53 8.55 8.13
C ILE A 171 -12.81 10.02 8.45
N GLY A 172 -12.14 10.97 7.79
CA GLY A 172 -12.17 12.38 8.19
C GLY A 172 -11.39 12.63 9.49
N THR A 173 -11.54 13.84 10.01
CA THR A 173 -10.95 14.25 11.31
C THR A 173 -12.02 14.42 12.40
N ASP A 174 -13.28 14.52 12.01
CA ASP A 174 -14.42 14.63 12.93
C ASP A 174 -14.90 13.23 13.36
N MET A 175 -14.67 12.90 14.62
CA MET A 175 -15.07 11.62 15.21
C MET A 175 -16.50 11.61 15.75
N SER A 176 -17.23 12.73 15.74
CA SER A 176 -18.65 12.78 16.16
C SER A 176 -19.56 11.90 15.31
N GLN A 177 -19.13 11.61 14.06
CA GLN A 177 -19.82 10.69 13.13
C GLN A 177 -19.89 9.25 13.65
N PHE A 178 -19.03 8.88 14.61
CA PHE A 178 -18.98 7.53 15.19
C PHE A 178 -19.33 7.61 16.67
N SER A 179 -20.34 6.89 17.09
CA SER A 179 -20.76 6.87 18.50
C SER A 179 -19.66 6.37 19.47
N ASN A 180 -18.70 5.62 18.99
CA ASN A 180 -17.51 5.17 19.74
C ASN A 180 -16.48 4.50 18.82
N SER A 181 -15.26 4.27 19.34
CA SER A 181 -14.16 3.62 18.61
C SER A 181 -14.49 2.21 18.12
N LYS A 182 -15.38 1.46 18.82
CA LYS A 182 -15.79 0.11 18.40
C LYS A 182 -16.61 0.16 17.12
N ARG A 183 -17.47 1.18 16.95
CA ARG A 183 -18.25 1.39 15.72
C ARG A 183 -17.36 1.78 14.54
N LEU A 184 -16.35 2.63 14.76
CA LEU A 184 -15.34 2.94 13.76
C LEU A 184 -14.58 1.67 13.31
N CYS A 185 -14.14 0.85 14.25
CA CYS A 185 -13.44 -0.41 13.94
C CYS A 185 -14.34 -1.41 13.17
N CYS A 186 -15.62 -1.44 13.48
CA CYS A 186 -16.60 -2.27 12.78
C CYS A 186 -16.80 -1.77 11.33
N TRP A 187 -16.96 -0.46 11.17
CA TRP A 187 -17.08 0.19 9.86
C TRP A 187 -15.83 -0.03 8.99
N ALA A 188 -14.64 0.02 9.60
CA ALA A 188 -13.35 -0.24 8.93
C ALA A 188 -13.14 -1.74 8.59
N GLY A 189 -14.03 -2.63 8.99
CA GLY A 189 -13.89 -4.06 8.72
C GLY A 189 -12.76 -4.73 9.52
N LEU A 190 -12.39 -4.18 10.68
CA LEU A 190 -11.36 -4.73 11.58
C LEU A 190 -11.95 -5.57 12.71
N THR A 191 -13.24 -5.84 12.67
CA THR A 191 -13.93 -6.71 13.63
C THR A 191 -14.47 -7.96 12.92
N PRO A 192 -14.63 -9.09 13.61
CA PRO A 192 -15.30 -10.25 13.07
C PRO A 192 -16.72 -9.89 12.63
N GLY A 193 -17.16 -10.45 11.50
CA GLY A 193 -18.56 -10.38 11.07
C GLY A 193 -19.43 -11.20 12.02
N ASN A 194 -20.68 -10.76 12.21
CA ASN A 194 -21.67 -11.55 12.91
C ASN A 194 -22.21 -12.63 11.97
N ASN A 195 -21.61 -13.81 12.01
CA ASN A 195 -22.04 -14.97 11.23
C ASN A 195 -22.41 -16.10 12.19
N GLU A 196 -23.54 -15.89 12.86
CA GLU A 196 -24.11 -16.81 13.84
C GLU A 196 -25.53 -17.18 13.39
N SER A 197 -25.87 -18.45 13.46
CA SER A 197 -27.20 -18.96 13.18
C SER A 197 -27.54 -20.04 14.20
N ALA A 198 -28.70 -19.93 14.85
CA ALA A 198 -29.17 -20.84 15.88
C ALA A 198 -28.12 -21.06 17.02
N GLY A 199 -27.51 -19.97 17.52
CA GLY A 199 -26.49 -20.03 18.58
C GLY A 199 -25.11 -20.59 18.16
N LYS A 200 -24.94 -21.03 16.91
CA LYS A 200 -23.67 -21.56 16.39
C LYS A 200 -22.93 -20.55 15.54
N LYS A 201 -21.70 -20.19 15.95
CA LYS A 201 -20.81 -19.31 15.17
C LYS A 201 -20.26 -20.06 13.95
N LYS A 202 -20.69 -19.67 12.75
CA LYS A 202 -20.27 -20.26 11.48
C LYS A 202 -18.89 -19.73 11.01
N SER A 203 -18.54 -18.49 11.34
CA SER A 203 -17.27 -17.88 10.94
C SER A 203 -16.85 -16.73 11.86
N VAL A 204 -15.54 -16.61 12.07
CA VAL A 204 -14.89 -15.47 12.76
C VAL A 204 -14.12 -14.57 11.78
N ARG A 205 -14.41 -14.67 10.49
CA ARG A 205 -13.74 -13.84 9.46
C ARG A 205 -14.16 -12.38 9.64
N ILE A 206 -13.21 -11.49 9.41
CA ILE A 206 -13.48 -10.04 9.34
C ILE A 206 -14.30 -9.72 8.10
N THR A 207 -15.07 -8.64 8.17
CA THR A 207 -15.90 -8.18 7.03
C THR A 207 -15.02 -7.68 5.88
N ARG A 208 -15.61 -7.59 4.66
CA ARG A 208 -14.96 -7.01 3.49
C ARG A 208 -15.00 -5.48 3.46
N ALA A 209 -15.60 -4.84 4.47
CA ALA A 209 -15.68 -3.38 4.57
C ALA A 209 -14.29 -2.72 4.69
N GLY A 210 -14.22 -1.43 4.40
CA GLY A 210 -13.04 -0.59 4.63
C GLY A 210 -11.80 -1.00 3.83
N VAL A 211 -11.92 -1.45 2.58
CA VAL A 211 -10.84 -2.03 1.78
C VAL A 211 -9.58 -1.17 1.79
N TYR A 212 -9.69 0.13 1.53
CA TYR A 212 -8.55 1.04 1.46
C TYR A 212 -7.99 1.37 2.85
N LEU A 213 -8.87 1.73 3.81
CA LEU A 213 -8.48 2.01 5.19
C LEU A 213 -7.84 0.80 5.86
N LYS A 214 -8.46 -0.37 5.71
CA LYS A 214 -7.93 -1.62 6.29
C LYS A 214 -6.56 -1.97 5.72
N SER A 215 -6.35 -1.83 4.42
CA SER A 215 -5.04 -2.07 3.80
C SER A 215 -3.97 -1.12 4.34
N ALA A 216 -4.27 0.17 4.45
CA ALA A 216 -3.35 1.16 5.02
C ALA A 216 -3.02 0.83 6.49
N LEU A 217 -4.02 0.54 7.31
CA LEU A 217 -3.82 0.17 8.72
C LEU A 217 -3.06 -1.14 8.91
N VAL A 218 -3.21 -2.10 8.01
CA VAL A 218 -2.42 -3.35 8.01
C VAL A 218 -0.96 -3.07 7.69
N GLN A 219 -0.66 -2.20 6.71
CA GLN A 219 0.71 -1.78 6.41
C GLN A 219 1.34 -1.04 7.60
N VAL A 220 0.61 -0.08 8.18
CA VAL A 220 1.03 0.61 9.41
C VAL A 220 1.28 -0.38 10.53
N ALA A 221 0.39 -1.35 10.77
CA ALA A 221 0.58 -2.36 11.80
C ALA A 221 1.84 -3.20 11.58
N HIS A 222 2.17 -3.58 10.34
CA HIS A 222 3.43 -4.26 10.01
C HIS A 222 4.65 -3.40 10.30
N ALA A 223 4.62 -2.11 10.02
CA ALA A 223 5.71 -1.18 10.34
C ALA A 223 5.83 -0.96 11.86
N THR A 224 4.70 -0.77 12.54
CA THR A 224 4.64 -0.54 13.99
C THR A 224 5.23 -1.69 14.80
N VAL A 225 4.92 -2.94 14.44
CA VAL A 225 5.45 -4.11 15.18
C VAL A 225 6.93 -4.35 14.95
N LYS A 226 7.52 -3.76 13.92
CA LYS A 226 8.96 -3.78 13.65
C LYS A 226 9.72 -2.62 14.30
N SER A 227 9.00 -1.61 14.77
CA SER A 227 9.60 -0.43 15.39
C SER A 227 10.01 -0.72 16.83
N ASP A 228 11.25 -0.43 17.14
CA ASP A 228 11.78 -0.56 18.51
C ASP A 228 11.47 0.66 19.40
N LYS A 229 10.95 1.76 18.81
CA LYS A 229 10.59 2.98 19.56
C LYS A 229 9.50 2.73 20.62
N PHE A 230 8.56 1.81 20.34
CA PHE A 230 7.46 1.51 21.25
C PHE A 230 7.23 -0.01 21.30
N PRO A 231 7.87 -0.74 22.24
CA PRO A 231 7.79 -2.20 22.33
C PRO A 231 6.39 -2.72 22.66
N TYR A 232 5.48 -1.86 23.12
CA TYR A 232 4.10 -2.23 23.48
C TYR A 232 3.37 -3.01 22.38
N TYR A 233 3.39 -2.48 21.12
CA TYR A 233 2.71 -3.16 20.01
C TYR A 233 3.42 -4.45 19.60
N LYS A 234 4.76 -4.49 19.65
CA LYS A 234 5.56 -5.69 19.38
C LYS A 234 5.21 -6.80 20.39
N ASN A 235 5.25 -6.50 21.68
CA ASN A 235 4.91 -7.46 22.76
C ASN A 235 3.45 -7.94 22.63
N LYS A 236 2.53 -7.04 22.32
CA LYS A 236 1.11 -7.41 22.13
C LYS A 236 0.93 -8.29 20.90
N TYR A 237 1.61 -7.97 19.80
CA TYR A 237 1.62 -8.78 18.58
C TYR A 237 2.14 -10.20 18.87
N GLU A 238 3.29 -10.35 19.49
CA GLU A 238 3.91 -11.65 19.79
C GLU A 238 3.01 -12.52 20.66
N ARG A 239 2.39 -11.93 21.69
CA ARG A 239 1.43 -12.65 22.54
C ARG A 239 0.22 -13.17 21.77
N ILE A 240 -0.31 -12.39 20.82
CA ILE A 240 -1.45 -12.81 20.00
C ILE A 240 -0.99 -13.80 18.91
N TYR A 241 0.18 -13.57 18.31
CA TYR A 241 0.77 -14.43 17.28
C TYR A 241 0.91 -15.87 17.74
N LYS A 242 1.47 -16.10 18.92
CA LYS A 242 1.65 -17.45 19.50
C LYS A 242 0.34 -18.24 19.60
N ARG A 243 -0.80 -17.56 19.83
CA ARG A 243 -2.12 -18.20 20.02
C ARG A 243 -3.01 -18.23 18.80
N ARG A 244 -2.91 -17.24 17.90
CA ARG A 244 -3.90 -16.99 16.84
C ARG A 244 -3.28 -16.86 15.44
N GLY A 245 -1.96 -16.89 15.34
CA GLY A 245 -1.21 -16.77 14.11
C GLY A 245 -1.08 -15.34 13.55
N LYS A 246 -0.19 -15.18 12.56
CA LYS A 246 0.27 -13.90 12.00
C LYS A 246 -0.88 -12.99 11.55
N LYS A 247 -1.78 -13.49 10.70
CA LYS A 247 -2.84 -12.68 10.09
C LYS A 247 -3.78 -12.07 11.14
N ARG A 248 -4.18 -12.87 12.15
CA ARG A 248 -5.07 -12.39 13.23
C ARG A 248 -4.36 -11.41 14.16
N ALA A 249 -3.08 -11.63 14.45
CA ALA A 249 -2.28 -10.73 15.26
C ALA A 249 -2.16 -9.35 14.61
N ILE A 250 -1.83 -9.27 13.33
CA ILE A 250 -1.73 -7.98 12.61
C ILE A 250 -3.07 -7.24 12.57
N ILE A 251 -4.18 -7.92 12.32
CA ILE A 251 -5.52 -7.29 12.36
C ILE A 251 -5.85 -6.75 13.75
N ALA A 252 -5.45 -7.44 14.81
CA ALA A 252 -5.63 -6.94 16.18
C ALA A 252 -4.81 -5.67 16.44
N ILE A 253 -3.55 -5.60 15.98
CA ILE A 253 -2.74 -4.39 16.08
C ILE A 253 -3.34 -3.25 15.23
N ALA A 254 -3.75 -3.50 13.99
CA ALA A 254 -4.42 -2.51 13.14
C ALA A 254 -5.68 -1.94 13.80
N ARG A 255 -6.48 -2.79 14.48
CA ARG A 255 -7.63 -2.34 15.27
C ARG A 255 -7.22 -1.46 16.45
N MET A 256 -6.16 -1.81 17.17
CA MET A 256 -5.65 -0.99 18.29
C MET A 256 -5.17 0.37 17.81
N ILE A 257 -4.45 0.42 16.68
CA ILE A 257 -4.02 1.67 16.06
C ILE A 257 -5.23 2.53 15.68
N LEU A 258 -6.26 1.98 15.05
CA LEU A 258 -7.47 2.73 14.70
C LEU A 258 -8.21 3.23 15.94
N THR A 259 -8.21 2.47 17.04
CA THR A 259 -8.77 2.90 18.31
C THR A 259 -7.98 4.08 18.90
N ALA A 260 -6.64 4.05 18.82
CA ALA A 260 -5.80 5.16 19.24
C ALA A 260 -6.07 6.42 18.39
N ILE A 261 -6.15 6.30 17.06
CA ILE A 261 -6.49 7.39 16.14
C ILE A 261 -7.83 8.05 16.52
N TYR A 262 -8.84 7.25 16.86
CA TYR A 262 -10.14 7.77 17.29
C TYR A 262 -10.01 8.69 18.51
N TYR A 263 -9.28 8.26 19.53
CA TYR A 263 -9.09 9.06 20.74
C TYR A 263 -8.16 10.25 20.53
N MET A 264 -7.12 10.12 19.71
CA MET A 264 -6.23 11.22 19.34
C MET A 264 -6.98 12.36 18.64
N PHE A 265 -7.93 12.05 17.73
CA PHE A 265 -8.75 13.09 17.10
C PHE A 265 -9.76 13.74 18.04
N ILE A 266 -10.20 13.07 19.10
CA ILE A 266 -11.10 13.64 20.10
C ILE A 266 -10.32 14.53 21.08
N SER A 267 -9.16 14.06 21.58
CA SER A 267 -8.38 14.77 22.60
C SER A 267 -7.44 15.84 22.01
N GLY A 268 -7.04 15.71 20.73
CA GLY A 268 -5.99 16.53 20.12
C GLY A 268 -4.58 16.17 20.62
N GLU A 269 -4.42 15.15 21.43
CA GLU A 269 -3.15 14.76 22.03
C GLU A 269 -2.36 13.79 21.15
N GLU A 270 -1.04 13.88 21.23
CA GLU A 270 -0.12 12.98 20.55
C GLU A 270 -0.27 11.53 21.01
N PHE A 271 0.22 10.61 20.17
CA PHE A 271 0.12 9.19 20.44
C PHE A 271 0.81 8.80 21.77
N ASN A 272 0.03 8.22 22.69
CA ASN A 272 0.51 7.64 23.92
C ASN A 272 0.02 6.17 24.04
N PRO A 273 0.91 5.16 24.00
CA PRO A 273 0.52 3.76 24.04
C PRO A 273 -0.16 3.34 25.35
N LEU A 274 0.06 4.07 26.44
CA LEU A 274 -0.52 3.77 27.76
C LEU A 274 -1.96 4.26 27.91
N ARG A 275 -2.39 5.25 27.12
CA ARG A 275 -3.77 5.79 27.16
C ARG A 275 -4.75 5.05 26.23
N SER A 276 -4.27 4.16 25.37
CA SER A 276 -5.11 3.41 24.41
C SER A 276 -5.65 2.08 24.98
N LEU A 277 -5.71 1.94 26.30
CA LEU A 277 -6.23 0.78 27.02
C LEU A 277 -7.70 0.98 27.41
#